data_90829c91ffbcbbcc3998e6bbb10f3e21
#
_entry.id   90829c91ffbcbbcc3998e6bbb10f3e21
#
_cell.length_a   1.000
_cell.length_b   1.000
_cell.length_c   1.000
_cell.angle_alpha   90.00
_cell.angle_beta   90.00
_cell.angle_gamma   90.00
#
_symmetry.space_group_name_H-M   'P 1'
#
loop_
_entity.id
_entity.type
_entity.pdbx_description
1 polymer ?
#
loop_
_entity_poly.entity_id
_entity_poly.type
_entity_poly.pdbx_seq_one_letter_code
_entity_poly.pdbx_strand_id
1 'polypeptide(L)'
;MSQNNLNGAQVVIECLKREGVDIIFGYPGGSAIPMFDALLDSTIKMVLSRHEQGATHMADGYARETGKVGVALVTSGPGATNTFTGIYTAMMDSIPLVVLTAQTTTPNLGKDAFQECDTSGMTFATVKHSYLVKDPNELPRVMKEAFHIARTGRPGPVLIDLPKDVTAGICTAPFTEEMNLPGYKIPGTAPDEMVEKAAALINKAKRPLLLVGHGAMISDACRQVREFAEKLNAPVTSTLLGLGVFPSNHDLSLGMLGMHGTVYANKAV
;
A
#
# COMPACT_ATOMS: atom_id res chain seq x y z
N MET A 1 27.30 10.42 -3.95
CA MET A 1 27.85 9.65 -5.10
C MET A 1 27.32 10.29 -6.36
N SER A 2 28.15 10.52 -7.38
CA SER A 2 27.70 11.04 -8.67
C SER A 2 26.78 9.97 -9.31
N GLN A 3 25.65 10.38 -9.86
CA GLN A 3 24.59 9.54 -10.45
C GLN A 3 25.06 8.63 -11.61
N ASN A 4 26.25 8.82 -12.13
CA ASN A 4 26.66 8.34 -13.45
C ASN A 4 27.07 6.87 -13.56
N ASN A 5 26.97 6.05 -12.50
CA ASN A 5 27.39 4.64 -12.55
C ASN A 5 26.63 3.70 -11.59
N LEU A 6 25.39 4.00 -11.26
CA LEU A 6 24.58 3.08 -10.44
C LEU A 6 23.94 2.02 -11.33
N ASN A 7 23.96 0.76 -10.90
CA ASN A 7 23.12 -0.26 -11.51
C ASN A 7 21.67 -0.13 -11.04
N GLY A 8 20.74 -0.79 -11.74
CA GLY A 8 19.32 -0.69 -11.44
C GLY A 8 18.96 -1.10 -10.01
N ALA A 9 19.64 -2.10 -9.43
CA ALA A 9 19.43 -2.51 -8.05
C ALA A 9 19.82 -1.39 -7.06
N GLN A 10 20.97 -0.76 -7.26
CA GLN A 10 21.39 0.38 -6.45
C GLN A 10 20.43 1.58 -6.57
N VAL A 11 19.89 1.80 -7.78
CA VAL A 11 18.86 2.83 -8.02
C VAL A 11 17.58 2.51 -7.24
N VAL A 12 17.11 1.27 -7.27
CA VAL A 12 15.94 0.84 -6.48
C VAL A 12 16.17 1.11 -4.99
N ILE A 13 17.32 0.71 -4.45
CA ILE A 13 17.65 0.93 -3.03
C ILE A 13 17.72 2.42 -2.69
N GLU A 14 18.31 3.24 -3.56
CA GLU A 14 18.36 4.69 -3.34
C GLU A 14 16.96 5.33 -3.42
N CYS A 15 16.08 4.88 -4.33
CA CYS A 15 14.69 5.31 -4.38
C CYS A 15 13.94 4.95 -3.10
N LEU A 16 14.14 3.75 -2.57
CA LEU A 16 13.54 3.33 -1.29
C LEU A 16 13.96 4.24 -0.13
N LYS A 17 15.25 4.61 -0.06
CA LYS A 17 15.75 5.58 0.94
C LYS A 17 15.06 6.94 0.79
N ARG A 18 14.92 7.44 -0.43
CA ARG A 18 14.26 8.72 -0.73
C ARG A 18 12.77 8.71 -0.37
N GLU A 19 12.11 7.58 -0.46
CA GLU A 19 10.73 7.38 -0.03
C GLU A 19 10.59 7.13 1.49
N GLY A 20 11.71 7.17 2.25
CA GLY A 20 11.73 7.04 3.70
C GLY A 20 11.59 5.61 4.21
N VAL A 21 11.91 4.62 3.36
CA VAL A 21 11.88 3.20 3.75
C VAL A 21 13.08 2.90 4.65
N ASP A 22 12.81 2.41 5.84
CA ASP A 22 13.79 2.03 6.86
C ASP A 22 13.88 0.52 7.07
N ILE A 23 12.87 -0.22 6.60
CA ILE A 23 12.79 -1.68 6.74
C ILE A 23 12.11 -2.32 5.53
N ILE A 24 12.61 -3.47 5.12
CA ILE A 24 12.06 -4.32 4.05
C ILE A 24 11.86 -5.73 4.60
N PHE A 25 10.80 -6.39 4.16
CA PHE A 25 10.50 -7.78 4.47
C PHE A 25 10.67 -8.60 3.19
N GLY A 26 11.35 -9.75 3.25
CA GLY A 26 11.56 -10.47 2.00
C GLY A 26 12.15 -11.86 2.15
N TYR A 27 12.29 -12.52 1.01
CA TYR A 27 12.92 -13.81 0.87
C TYR A 27 13.79 -13.84 -0.40
N PRO A 28 15.11 -14.07 -0.28
CA PRO A 28 16.02 -14.03 -1.41
C PRO A 28 15.81 -15.20 -2.37
N GLY A 29 16.19 -14.99 -3.63
CA GLY A 29 16.22 -16.01 -4.67
C GLY A 29 16.97 -15.53 -5.90
N GLY A 30 17.22 -16.42 -6.85
CA GLY A 30 18.19 -16.27 -7.93
C GLY A 30 18.03 -15.02 -8.80
N SER A 31 16.80 -14.63 -9.13
CA SER A 31 16.53 -13.44 -9.93
C SER A 31 16.65 -12.14 -9.13
N ALA A 32 16.52 -12.20 -7.80
CA ALA A 32 16.59 -11.04 -6.92
C ALA A 32 17.99 -10.76 -6.35
N ILE A 33 18.99 -11.59 -6.63
CA ILE A 33 20.36 -11.45 -6.09
C ILE A 33 20.90 -10.02 -6.21
N PRO A 34 20.82 -9.33 -7.36
CA PRO A 34 21.34 -7.97 -7.47
C PRO A 34 20.73 -6.98 -6.47
N MET A 35 19.44 -7.12 -6.17
CA MET A 35 18.76 -6.25 -5.20
C MET A 35 19.15 -6.57 -3.75
N PHE A 36 19.28 -7.84 -3.41
CA PHE A 36 19.74 -8.24 -2.08
C PHE A 36 21.21 -7.88 -1.83
N ASP A 37 22.07 -7.96 -2.86
CA ASP A 37 23.45 -7.50 -2.81
C ASP A 37 23.53 -5.98 -2.54
N ALA A 38 22.77 -5.19 -3.28
CA ALA A 38 22.70 -3.74 -3.07
C ALA A 38 22.14 -3.33 -1.69
N LEU A 39 21.32 -4.19 -1.07
CA LEU A 39 20.82 -3.97 0.29
C LEU A 39 21.91 -4.09 1.36
N LEU A 40 22.93 -4.93 1.16
CA LEU A 40 24.00 -5.14 2.14
C LEU A 40 24.75 -3.84 2.48
N ASP A 41 24.93 -2.97 1.47
CA ASP A 41 25.61 -1.69 1.61
C ASP A 41 24.65 -0.54 1.98
N SER A 42 23.41 -0.85 2.33
CA SER A 42 22.38 0.15 2.62
C SER A 42 22.11 0.29 4.13
N THR A 43 21.45 1.39 4.52
CA THR A 43 20.95 1.59 5.87
C THR A 43 19.57 0.96 6.10
N ILE A 44 18.94 0.40 5.08
CA ILE A 44 17.63 -0.23 5.15
C ILE A 44 17.79 -1.58 5.84
N LYS A 45 17.01 -1.81 6.89
CA LYS A 45 17.01 -3.11 7.58
C LYS A 45 16.25 -4.15 6.75
N MET A 46 16.82 -5.34 6.66
CA MET A 46 16.17 -6.49 6.04
C MET A 46 15.67 -7.46 7.11
N VAL A 47 14.37 -7.79 7.05
CA VAL A 47 13.78 -8.88 7.84
C VAL A 47 13.56 -10.07 6.92
N LEU A 48 14.31 -11.13 7.17
CA LEU A 48 14.20 -12.39 6.42
C LEU A 48 12.97 -13.16 6.89
N SER A 49 12.04 -13.40 5.98
CA SER A 49 10.91 -14.30 6.21
C SER A 49 11.28 -15.76 5.91
N ARG A 50 10.40 -16.69 6.28
CA ARG A 50 10.53 -18.12 5.91
C ARG A 50 9.62 -18.48 4.73
N HIS A 51 8.79 -17.54 4.26
CA HIS A 51 7.86 -17.68 3.15
C HIS A 51 7.47 -16.27 2.65
N GLU A 52 7.31 -16.09 1.35
CA GLU A 52 7.05 -14.78 0.74
C GLU A 52 5.67 -14.21 1.14
N GLN A 53 4.68 -15.08 1.36
CA GLN A 53 3.40 -14.67 1.96
C GLN A 53 3.62 -14.03 3.34
N GLY A 54 4.48 -14.62 4.16
CA GLY A 54 4.85 -14.05 5.45
C GLY A 54 5.54 -12.69 5.31
N ALA A 55 6.41 -12.51 4.30
CA ALA A 55 7.04 -11.23 4.02
C ALA A 55 6.01 -10.14 3.70
N THR A 56 5.04 -10.45 2.83
CA THR A 56 3.97 -9.51 2.47
C THR A 56 3.07 -9.17 3.65
N HIS A 57 2.70 -10.15 4.49
CA HIS A 57 1.92 -9.89 5.70
C HIS A 57 2.69 -9.10 6.76
N MET A 58 4.02 -9.31 6.89
CA MET A 58 4.84 -8.47 7.77
C MET A 58 4.90 -7.01 7.27
N ALA A 59 5.05 -6.80 5.95
CA ALA A 59 5.00 -5.47 5.35
C ALA A 59 3.62 -4.80 5.53
N ASP A 60 2.54 -5.55 5.38
CA ASP A 60 1.17 -5.12 5.63
C ASP A 60 0.98 -4.71 7.10
N GLY A 61 1.40 -5.54 8.05
CA GLY A 61 1.35 -5.23 9.49
C GLY A 61 2.17 -3.99 9.87
N TYR A 62 3.36 -3.84 9.27
CA TYR A 62 4.18 -2.65 9.45
C TYR A 62 3.48 -1.38 8.94
N ALA A 63 2.83 -1.44 7.77
CA ALA A 63 2.10 -0.31 7.23
C ALA A 63 0.90 0.09 8.10
N ARG A 64 0.17 -0.88 8.65
CA ARG A 64 -0.96 -0.65 9.58
C ARG A 64 -0.52 0.07 10.84
N GLU A 65 0.60 -0.35 11.42
CA GLU A 65 1.09 0.19 12.70
C GLU A 65 1.72 1.56 12.54
N THR A 66 2.45 1.80 11.43
CA THR A 66 3.27 2.99 11.26
C THR A 66 2.64 4.08 10.39
N GLY A 67 1.62 3.73 9.60
CA GLY A 67 1.08 4.61 8.55
C GLY A 67 2.00 4.80 7.34
N LYS A 68 3.19 4.17 7.34
CA LYS A 68 4.15 4.21 6.21
C LYS A 68 3.76 3.17 5.16
N VAL A 69 4.35 3.30 3.96
CA VAL A 69 4.23 2.26 2.93
C VAL A 69 5.07 1.05 3.34
N GLY A 70 4.43 -0.12 3.45
CA GLY A 70 5.14 -1.38 3.67
C GLY A 70 5.84 -1.84 2.40
N VAL A 71 7.02 -2.46 2.53
CA VAL A 71 7.79 -2.93 1.37
C VAL A 71 8.13 -4.41 1.52
N ALA A 72 7.77 -5.20 0.52
CA ALA A 72 8.20 -6.60 0.40
C ALA A 72 9.10 -6.77 -0.83
N LEU A 73 10.15 -7.59 -0.70
CA LEU A 73 11.09 -7.92 -1.77
C LEU A 73 11.24 -9.43 -1.90
N VAL A 74 10.93 -9.96 -3.08
CA VAL A 74 10.91 -11.40 -3.34
C VAL A 74 11.49 -11.75 -4.71
N THR A 75 11.78 -13.03 -4.92
CA THR A 75 12.25 -13.51 -6.23
C THR A 75 11.11 -13.73 -7.23
N SER A 76 11.44 -14.17 -8.43
CA SER A 76 10.52 -14.45 -9.54
C SER A 76 9.70 -15.73 -9.34
N GLY A 77 8.72 -15.94 -10.21
CA GLY A 77 7.93 -17.17 -10.30
C GLY A 77 7.24 -17.53 -8.98
N PRO A 78 7.60 -18.67 -8.36
CA PRO A 78 6.97 -19.11 -7.12
C PRO A 78 7.14 -18.09 -5.99
N GLY A 79 8.24 -17.32 -5.94
CA GLY A 79 8.44 -16.26 -4.97
C GLY A 79 7.43 -15.13 -5.16
N ALA A 80 7.19 -14.71 -6.38
CA ALA A 80 6.19 -13.69 -6.70
C ALA A 80 4.76 -14.19 -6.42
N THR A 81 4.39 -15.39 -6.87
CA THR A 81 3.03 -15.93 -6.67
C THR A 81 2.68 -16.13 -5.21
N ASN A 82 3.64 -16.47 -4.37
CA ASN A 82 3.44 -16.62 -2.92
C ASN A 82 3.06 -15.29 -2.21
N THR A 83 3.28 -14.12 -2.84
CA THR A 83 2.91 -12.83 -2.27
C THR A 83 1.42 -12.49 -2.42
N PHE A 84 0.69 -13.15 -3.30
CA PHE A 84 -0.65 -12.72 -3.74
C PHE A 84 -1.68 -12.68 -2.62
N THR A 85 -1.65 -13.62 -1.69
CA THR A 85 -2.54 -13.57 -0.52
C THR A 85 -2.34 -12.30 0.30
N GLY A 86 -1.09 -11.92 0.57
CA GLY A 86 -0.79 -10.69 1.30
C GLY A 86 -1.13 -9.43 0.51
N ILE A 87 -0.90 -9.42 -0.80
CA ILE A 87 -1.29 -8.33 -1.71
C ILE A 87 -2.82 -8.14 -1.67
N TYR A 88 -3.57 -9.24 -1.80
CA TYR A 88 -5.03 -9.16 -1.78
C TYR A 88 -5.59 -8.69 -0.43
N THR A 89 -5.00 -9.13 0.67
CA THR A 89 -5.33 -8.65 2.02
C THR A 89 -5.14 -7.13 2.11
N ALA A 90 -3.99 -6.61 1.68
CA ALA A 90 -3.70 -5.19 1.67
C ALA A 90 -4.68 -4.39 0.77
N MET A 91 -5.07 -4.95 -0.38
CA MET A 91 -6.04 -4.32 -1.29
C MET A 91 -7.43 -4.21 -0.65
N MET A 92 -7.91 -5.28 0.00
CA MET A 92 -9.21 -5.28 0.64
C MET A 92 -9.28 -4.30 1.81
N ASP A 93 -8.22 -4.22 2.59
CA ASP A 93 -8.16 -3.39 3.80
C ASP A 93 -7.63 -1.98 3.55
N SER A 94 -7.29 -1.64 2.30
CA SER A 94 -6.77 -0.31 1.92
C SER A 94 -5.44 0.03 2.61
N ILE A 95 -4.49 -0.91 2.60
CA ILE A 95 -3.17 -0.77 3.22
C ILE A 95 -2.14 -0.42 2.14
N PRO A 96 -1.35 0.65 2.32
CA PRO A 96 -0.33 1.03 1.35
C PRO A 96 0.84 0.04 1.37
N LEU A 97 1.06 -0.65 0.26
CA LEU A 97 2.08 -1.67 0.12
C LEU A 97 2.80 -1.51 -1.24
N VAL A 98 4.11 -1.65 -1.27
CA VAL A 98 4.90 -1.80 -2.50
C VAL A 98 5.57 -3.16 -2.46
N VAL A 99 5.26 -4.00 -3.47
CA VAL A 99 5.84 -5.32 -3.60
C VAL A 99 6.80 -5.32 -4.78
N LEU A 100 8.07 -5.56 -4.50
CA LEU A 100 9.13 -5.69 -5.48
C LEU A 100 9.31 -7.18 -5.78
N THR A 101 8.93 -7.60 -6.98
CA THR A 101 9.17 -8.96 -7.45
C THR A 101 10.32 -8.94 -8.45
N ALA A 102 11.25 -9.89 -8.34
CA ALA A 102 12.20 -10.09 -9.40
C ALA A 102 11.54 -10.87 -10.56
N GLN A 103 12.12 -10.76 -11.75
CA GLN A 103 11.64 -11.45 -12.95
C GLN A 103 12.81 -12.04 -13.75
N THR A 104 12.50 -12.93 -14.67
CA THR A 104 13.47 -13.39 -15.67
C THR A 104 14.01 -12.22 -16.49
N THR A 105 15.07 -12.43 -17.27
CA THR A 105 15.64 -11.35 -18.10
C THR A 105 14.67 -10.92 -19.21
N THR A 106 14.73 -9.65 -19.62
CA THR A 106 13.82 -9.08 -20.62
C THR A 106 13.77 -9.88 -21.95
N PRO A 107 14.89 -10.43 -22.49
CA PRO A 107 14.83 -11.26 -23.71
C PRO A 107 14.09 -12.59 -23.52
N ASN A 108 13.88 -13.04 -22.31
CA ASN A 108 13.21 -14.30 -21.99
C ASN A 108 11.74 -14.15 -21.61
N LEU A 109 11.25 -12.94 -21.48
CA LEU A 109 9.85 -12.68 -21.16
C LEU A 109 8.90 -13.25 -22.22
N GLY A 110 7.86 -13.97 -21.81
CA GLY A 110 6.87 -14.62 -22.67
C GLY A 110 7.35 -15.90 -23.33
N LYS A 111 8.44 -16.53 -22.83
CA LYS A 111 9.02 -17.75 -23.38
C LYS A 111 8.99 -18.95 -22.44
N ASP A 112 8.19 -18.88 -21.38
CA ASP A 112 8.13 -19.91 -20.33
C ASP A 112 9.51 -20.23 -19.73
N ALA A 113 10.31 -19.20 -19.50
CA ALA A 113 11.65 -19.33 -18.95
C ALA A 113 11.60 -19.84 -17.49
N PHE A 114 12.74 -20.30 -16.98
CA PHE A 114 12.85 -20.81 -15.62
C PHE A 114 12.38 -19.77 -14.60
N GLN A 115 11.37 -20.14 -13.78
CA GLN A 115 10.72 -19.28 -12.80
C GLN A 115 10.13 -17.97 -13.38
N GLU A 116 9.75 -17.98 -14.64
CA GLU A 116 8.94 -16.91 -15.21
C GLU A 116 7.49 -17.00 -14.70
N CYS A 117 6.87 -15.85 -14.52
CA CYS A 117 5.46 -15.73 -14.18
C CYS A 117 4.93 -14.41 -14.73
N ASP A 118 3.75 -14.39 -15.33
CA ASP A 118 3.06 -13.15 -15.67
C ASP A 118 2.47 -12.51 -14.39
N THR A 119 3.38 -11.95 -13.59
CA THR A 119 3.05 -11.35 -12.30
C THR A 119 2.07 -10.20 -12.45
N SER A 120 2.24 -9.37 -13.49
CA SER A 120 1.34 -8.25 -13.78
C SER A 120 -0.06 -8.72 -14.13
N GLY A 121 -0.19 -9.70 -15.03
CA GLY A 121 -1.50 -10.28 -15.39
C GLY A 121 -2.20 -10.93 -14.21
N MET A 122 -1.47 -11.69 -13.40
CA MET A 122 -2.04 -12.38 -12.22
C MET A 122 -2.47 -11.42 -11.12
N THR A 123 -1.81 -10.27 -10.96
CA THR A 123 -2.12 -9.29 -9.90
C THR A 123 -3.04 -8.17 -10.35
N PHE A 124 -3.37 -8.07 -11.64
CA PHE A 124 -4.17 -6.98 -12.22
C PHE A 124 -5.44 -6.64 -11.42
N ALA A 125 -6.16 -7.64 -10.94
CA ALA A 125 -7.40 -7.47 -10.18
C ALA A 125 -7.16 -7.20 -8.68
N THR A 126 -5.93 -7.28 -8.19
CA THR A 126 -5.61 -7.29 -6.76
C THR A 126 -4.66 -6.19 -6.33
N VAL A 127 -4.24 -5.32 -7.25
CA VAL A 127 -3.38 -4.17 -6.98
C VAL A 127 -3.99 -2.90 -7.51
N LYS A 128 -3.58 -1.75 -6.99
CA LYS A 128 -3.95 -0.46 -7.57
C LYS A 128 -3.27 -0.22 -8.91
N HIS A 129 -2.03 -0.69 -9.03
CA HIS A 129 -1.25 -0.65 -10.27
C HIS A 129 -0.12 -1.68 -10.23
N SER A 130 0.31 -2.14 -11.42
CA SER A 130 1.49 -2.98 -11.56
C SER A 130 2.38 -2.43 -12.66
N TYR A 131 3.69 -2.52 -12.46
CA TYR A 131 4.72 -2.15 -13.41
C TYR A 131 5.58 -3.36 -13.77
N LEU A 132 5.82 -3.59 -15.05
CA LEU A 132 6.89 -4.44 -15.55
C LEU A 132 7.95 -3.52 -16.16
N VAL A 133 9.06 -3.31 -15.46
CA VAL A 133 10.11 -2.39 -15.86
C VAL A 133 11.05 -3.06 -16.85
N LYS A 134 11.20 -2.51 -18.06
CA LYS A 134 12.04 -3.11 -19.12
C LYS A 134 13.31 -2.32 -19.42
N ASP A 135 13.46 -1.13 -18.87
CA ASP A 135 14.63 -0.27 -19.03
C ASP A 135 15.08 0.24 -17.64
N PRO A 136 16.36 0.08 -17.25
CA PRO A 136 16.88 0.62 -16.00
C PRO A 136 16.60 2.13 -15.81
N ASN A 137 16.51 2.89 -16.89
CA ASN A 137 16.25 4.32 -16.86
C ASN A 137 14.82 4.70 -16.48
N GLU A 138 13.89 3.74 -16.45
CA GLU A 138 12.53 3.97 -15.97
C GLU A 138 12.43 3.84 -14.43
N LEU A 139 13.40 3.20 -13.77
CA LEU A 139 13.34 2.90 -12.35
C LEU A 139 13.08 4.12 -11.45
N PRO A 140 13.78 5.28 -11.61
CA PRO A 140 13.52 6.42 -10.74
C PRO A 140 12.08 6.92 -10.80
N ARG A 141 11.50 6.99 -12.00
CA ARG A 141 10.12 7.41 -12.23
C ARG A 141 9.13 6.37 -11.68
N VAL A 142 9.30 5.11 -12.04
CA VAL A 142 8.39 4.02 -11.63
C VAL A 142 8.34 3.87 -10.10
N MET A 143 9.49 3.91 -9.43
CA MET A 143 9.56 3.85 -7.98
C MET A 143 8.80 5.02 -7.34
N LYS A 144 9.00 6.25 -7.82
CA LYS A 144 8.28 7.43 -7.33
C LYS A 144 6.77 7.31 -7.50
N GLU A 145 6.33 6.95 -8.70
CA GLU A 145 4.91 6.76 -9.04
C GLU A 145 4.27 5.66 -8.19
N ALA A 146 4.95 4.53 -8.00
CA ALA A 146 4.45 3.40 -7.21
C ALA A 146 4.16 3.79 -5.76
N PHE A 147 5.09 4.48 -5.11
CA PHE A 147 4.89 4.95 -3.73
C PHE A 147 3.77 6.00 -3.64
N HIS A 148 3.70 6.90 -4.62
CA HIS A 148 2.61 7.89 -4.69
C HIS A 148 1.25 7.21 -4.83
N ILE A 149 1.11 6.26 -5.76
CA ILE A 149 -0.13 5.52 -5.98
C ILE A 149 -0.50 4.69 -4.73
N ALA A 150 0.48 4.03 -4.09
CA ALA A 150 0.21 3.19 -2.93
C ALA A 150 -0.42 3.97 -1.77
N ARG A 151 0.07 5.18 -1.48
CA ARG A 151 -0.34 5.97 -0.29
C ARG A 151 -1.45 6.99 -0.52
N THR A 152 -1.81 7.33 -1.77
CA THR A 152 -2.75 8.40 -2.08
C THR A 152 -4.13 7.90 -2.51
N GLY A 153 -5.15 8.76 -2.43
CA GLY A 153 -6.53 8.35 -2.63
C GLY A 153 -6.94 7.28 -1.62
N ARG A 154 -7.60 6.20 -2.07
CA ARG A 154 -7.73 4.98 -1.26
C ARG A 154 -6.39 4.26 -1.27
N PRO A 155 -5.67 4.11 -0.15
CA PRO A 155 -4.40 3.39 -0.13
C PRO A 155 -4.56 1.94 -0.60
N GLY A 156 -3.46 1.34 -1.06
CA GLY A 156 -3.48 -0.05 -1.49
C GLY A 156 -2.16 -0.49 -2.10
N PRO A 157 -2.04 -1.78 -2.47
CA PRO A 157 -0.82 -2.36 -2.97
C PRO A 157 -0.50 -1.91 -4.41
N VAL A 158 0.80 -1.74 -4.67
CA VAL A 158 1.38 -1.58 -6.01
C VAL A 158 2.47 -2.62 -6.16
N LEU A 159 2.54 -3.27 -7.33
CA LEU A 159 3.56 -4.25 -7.66
C LEU A 159 4.53 -3.66 -8.67
N ILE A 160 5.83 -3.93 -8.47
CA ILE A 160 6.88 -3.59 -9.43
C ILE A 160 7.66 -4.87 -9.75
N ASP A 161 7.51 -5.33 -10.97
CA ASP A 161 8.18 -6.53 -11.48
C ASP A 161 9.47 -6.13 -12.19
N LEU A 162 10.60 -6.66 -11.71
CA LEU A 162 11.95 -6.20 -11.99
C LEU A 162 12.79 -7.31 -12.65
N PRO A 163 12.90 -7.31 -13.99
CA PRO A 163 13.78 -8.23 -14.68
C PRO A 163 15.24 -8.14 -14.20
N LYS A 164 15.91 -9.30 -14.12
CA LYS A 164 17.27 -9.41 -13.59
C LYS A 164 18.29 -8.56 -14.36
N ASP A 165 18.16 -8.48 -15.66
CA ASP A 165 19.03 -7.63 -16.51
C ASP A 165 18.77 -6.15 -16.31
N VAL A 166 17.54 -5.74 -15.98
CA VAL A 166 17.20 -4.35 -15.62
C VAL A 166 17.85 -3.97 -14.27
N THR A 167 17.76 -4.85 -13.27
CA THR A 167 18.38 -4.59 -11.97
C THR A 167 19.92 -4.64 -12.01
N ALA A 168 20.52 -5.41 -12.92
CA ALA A 168 21.95 -5.45 -13.14
C ALA A 168 22.46 -4.38 -14.12
N GLY A 169 21.59 -3.83 -14.97
CA GLY A 169 21.92 -2.84 -16.00
C GLY A 169 22.24 -1.46 -15.40
N ILE A 170 23.02 -0.67 -16.13
CA ILE A 170 23.37 0.71 -15.71
C ILE A 170 22.20 1.65 -15.95
N CYS A 171 21.85 2.43 -14.94
CA CYS A 171 20.89 3.52 -15.02
C CYS A 171 21.61 4.86 -15.14
N THR A 172 21.27 5.63 -16.15
CA THR A 172 21.79 6.97 -16.38
C THR A 172 20.73 8.07 -16.15
N ALA A 173 19.47 7.66 -15.97
CA ALA A 173 18.38 8.59 -15.71
C ALA A 173 18.53 9.27 -14.34
N PRO A 174 18.21 10.58 -14.23
CA PRO A 174 18.23 11.29 -12.95
C PRO A 174 17.11 10.78 -12.03
N PHE A 175 17.33 10.90 -10.72
CA PHE A 175 16.23 10.80 -9.76
C PHE A 175 15.29 11.99 -9.98
N THR A 176 14.01 11.73 -10.10
CA THR A 176 13.02 12.75 -10.41
C THR A 176 11.98 12.88 -9.30
N GLU A 177 11.51 14.10 -9.09
CA GLU A 177 10.31 14.39 -8.31
C GLU A 177 9.07 14.53 -9.24
N GLU A 178 9.27 14.61 -10.54
CA GLU A 178 8.20 14.70 -11.52
C GLU A 178 7.52 13.34 -11.71
N MET A 179 6.20 13.38 -11.83
CA MET A 179 5.36 12.21 -12.08
C MET A 179 4.47 12.48 -13.29
N ASN A 180 4.28 11.47 -14.13
CA ASN A 180 3.35 11.52 -15.25
C ASN A 180 2.27 10.46 -15.06
N LEU A 181 1.21 10.83 -14.34
CA LEU A 181 0.07 9.97 -14.02
C LEU A 181 -1.22 10.55 -14.62
N PRO A 182 -1.36 10.52 -15.97
CA PRO A 182 -2.55 11.06 -16.62
C PRO A 182 -3.80 10.32 -16.17
N GLY A 183 -4.81 11.06 -15.70
CA GLY A 183 -6.06 10.49 -15.22
C GLY A 183 -6.06 10.05 -13.76
N TYR A 184 -4.91 9.95 -13.08
CA TYR A 184 -4.88 9.69 -11.64
C TYR A 184 -5.16 10.99 -10.87
N LYS A 185 -6.37 11.11 -10.35
CA LYS A 185 -6.81 12.30 -9.59
C LYS A 185 -7.08 11.92 -8.14
N ILE A 186 -6.44 12.62 -7.23
CA ILE A 186 -6.71 12.51 -5.80
C ILE A 186 -7.88 13.46 -5.51
N PRO A 187 -9.01 12.97 -4.93
CA PRO A 187 -10.11 13.85 -4.53
C PRO A 187 -9.62 14.88 -3.50
N GLY A 188 -10.01 16.12 -3.70
CA GLY A 188 -9.80 17.18 -2.71
C GLY A 188 -10.86 17.18 -1.61
N THR A 189 -11.01 18.31 -0.93
CA THR A 189 -12.09 18.53 0.03
C THR A 189 -13.47 18.50 -0.65
N ALA A 190 -14.47 18.05 0.08
CA ALA A 190 -15.84 18.06 -0.44
C ALA A 190 -16.28 19.50 -0.77
N PRO A 191 -17.00 19.74 -1.89
CA PRO A 191 -17.57 21.05 -2.20
C PRO A 191 -18.53 21.53 -1.10
N ASP A 192 -18.51 22.83 -0.79
CA ASP A 192 -19.35 23.43 0.27
C ASP A 192 -20.84 23.12 0.08
N GLU A 193 -21.34 23.15 -1.14
CA GLU A 193 -22.73 22.77 -1.45
C GLU A 193 -23.09 21.35 -0.98
N MET A 194 -22.17 20.40 -1.10
CA MET A 194 -22.38 19.02 -0.65
C MET A 194 -22.36 18.92 0.88
N VAL A 195 -21.48 19.71 1.51
CA VAL A 195 -21.43 19.82 2.99
C VAL A 195 -22.73 20.42 3.53
N GLU A 196 -23.24 21.47 2.92
CA GLU A 196 -24.51 22.11 3.28
C GLU A 196 -25.69 21.14 3.14
N LYS A 197 -25.76 20.39 2.03
CA LYS A 197 -26.80 19.36 1.82
C LYS A 197 -26.74 18.28 2.89
N ALA A 198 -25.54 17.80 3.23
CA ALA A 198 -25.35 16.82 4.28
C ALA A 198 -25.80 17.37 5.65
N ALA A 199 -25.39 18.58 6.00
CA ALA A 199 -25.77 19.24 7.23
C ALA A 199 -27.31 19.42 7.34
N ALA A 200 -27.97 19.82 6.24
CA ALA A 200 -29.43 19.95 6.20
C ALA A 200 -30.16 18.62 6.44
N LEU A 201 -29.65 17.51 5.91
CA LEU A 201 -30.19 16.17 6.16
C LEU A 201 -29.98 15.75 7.62
N ILE A 202 -28.79 15.95 8.16
CA ILE A 202 -28.44 15.60 9.53
C ILE A 202 -29.28 16.38 10.53
N ASN A 203 -29.46 17.69 10.32
CA ASN A 203 -30.30 18.55 11.20
C ASN A 203 -31.78 18.16 11.18
N LYS A 204 -32.26 17.47 10.16
CA LYS A 204 -33.67 16.96 10.11
C LYS A 204 -33.79 15.56 10.70
N ALA A 205 -32.70 14.86 10.93
CA ALA A 205 -32.72 13.48 11.42
C ALA A 205 -33.26 13.43 12.86
N LYS A 206 -34.22 12.53 13.11
CA LYS A 206 -34.78 12.33 14.46
C LYS A 206 -33.95 11.32 15.28
N ARG A 207 -33.26 10.41 14.61
CA ARG A 207 -32.46 9.34 15.22
C ARG A 207 -31.16 9.16 14.43
N PRO A 208 -30.23 10.14 14.49
CA PRO A 208 -28.98 10.02 13.77
C PRO A 208 -28.12 8.90 14.37
N LEU A 209 -27.41 8.17 13.51
CA LEU A 209 -26.42 7.17 13.89
C LEU A 209 -25.16 7.41 13.03
N LEU A 210 -23.99 7.39 13.66
CA LEU A 210 -22.72 7.47 12.96
C LEU A 210 -22.15 6.07 12.77
N LEU A 211 -21.91 5.69 11.52
CA LEU A 211 -21.15 4.49 11.15
C LEU A 211 -19.76 4.92 10.69
N VAL A 212 -18.74 4.56 11.45
CA VAL A 212 -17.34 4.91 11.17
C VAL A 212 -16.55 3.71 10.67
N GLY A 213 -15.75 3.93 9.66
CA GLY A 213 -14.91 2.91 9.03
C GLY A 213 -13.44 3.27 9.00
N HIS A 214 -12.64 2.48 8.31
CA HIS A 214 -11.18 2.63 8.20
C HIS A 214 -10.75 3.99 7.64
N GLY A 215 -11.53 4.58 6.72
CA GLY A 215 -11.23 5.90 6.16
C GLY A 215 -11.09 7.00 7.21
N ALA A 216 -11.86 6.94 8.29
CA ALA A 216 -11.73 7.89 9.40
C ALA A 216 -10.41 7.70 10.17
N MET A 217 -9.91 6.48 10.29
CA MET A 217 -8.60 6.18 10.87
C MET A 217 -7.47 6.69 9.97
N ILE A 218 -7.51 6.35 8.68
CA ILE A 218 -6.49 6.73 7.68
C ILE A 218 -6.37 8.27 7.55
N SER A 219 -7.49 8.99 7.69
CA SER A 219 -7.52 10.45 7.60
C SER A 219 -7.23 11.17 8.92
N ASP A 220 -6.85 10.43 9.96
CA ASP A 220 -6.61 10.96 11.31
C ASP A 220 -7.81 11.81 11.86
N ALA A 221 -9.03 11.37 11.57
CA ALA A 221 -10.26 12.11 11.90
C ALA A 221 -10.87 11.68 13.24
N CYS A 222 -10.16 10.96 14.10
CA CYS A 222 -10.68 10.43 15.36
C CYS A 222 -11.26 11.54 16.26
N ARG A 223 -10.54 12.67 16.40
CA ARG A 223 -10.99 13.81 17.18
C ARG A 223 -12.26 14.44 16.59
N GLN A 224 -12.30 14.65 15.29
CA GLN A 224 -13.44 15.24 14.59
C GLN A 224 -14.68 14.35 14.67
N VAL A 225 -14.52 13.03 14.55
CA VAL A 225 -15.61 12.07 14.75
C VAL A 225 -16.18 12.16 16.15
N ARG A 226 -15.33 12.27 17.18
CA ARG A 226 -15.75 12.40 18.56
C ARG A 226 -16.53 13.72 18.80
N GLU A 227 -15.94 14.84 18.41
CA GLU A 227 -16.58 16.17 18.55
C GLU A 227 -17.94 16.22 17.81
N PHE A 228 -18.01 15.58 16.65
CA PHE A 228 -19.23 15.52 15.86
C PHE A 228 -20.32 14.66 16.52
N ALA A 229 -19.95 13.48 17.04
CA ALA A 229 -20.85 12.60 17.77
C ALA A 229 -21.42 13.26 19.02
N GLU A 230 -20.56 13.88 19.82
CA GLU A 230 -20.95 14.63 21.04
C GLU A 230 -21.89 15.81 20.72
N LYS A 231 -21.56 16.60 19.66
CA LYS A 231 -22.38 17.73 19.22
C LYS A 231 -23.79 17.32 18.76
N LEU A 232 -23.91 16.19 18.09
CA LEU A 232 -25.18 15.64 17.63
C LEU A 232 -25.90 14.81 18.69
N ASN A 233 -25.23 14.45 19.77
CA ASN A 233 -25.66 13.44 20.73
C ASN A 233 -26.09 12.15 20.01
N ALA A 234 -25.28 11.73 19.00
CA ALA A 234 -25.56 10.60 18.12
C ALA A 234 -24.72 9.40 18.53
N PRO A 235 -25.32 8.20 18.67
CA PRO A 235 -24.55 6.98 18.90
C PRO A 235 -23.61 6.67 17.72
N VAL A 236 -22.50 6.01 18.02
CA VAL A 236 -21.46 5.64 17.07
C VAL A 236 -21.29 4.12 17.05
N THR A 237 -21.35 3.53 15.86
CA THR A 237 -20.94 2.17 15.61
C THR A 237 -19.80 2.13 14.59
N SER A 238 -18.98 1.09 14.59
CA SER A 238 -17.80 1.00 13.74
C SER A 238 -17.75 -0.31 12.95
N THR A 239 -17.10 -0.24 11.80
CA THR A 239 -16.65 -1.45 11.11
C THR A 239 -15.46 -2.07 11.87
N LEU A 240 -15.04 -3.29 11.51
CA LEU A 240 -13.85 -3.92 12.11
C LEU A 240 -12.61 -3.00 12.04
N LEU A 241 -12.31 -2.46 10.86
CA LEU A 241 -11.17 -1.55 10.67
C LEU A 241 -11.43 -0.11 11.16
N GLY A 242 -12.65 0.20 11.58
CA GLY A 242 -13.01 1.45 12.24
C GLY A 242 -12.90 1.40 13.77
N LEU A 243 -12.59 0.23 14.34
CA LEU A 243 -12.33 0.09 15.77
C LEU A 243 -11.14 0.98 16.18
N GLY A 244 -11.33 1.76 17.25
CA GLY A 244 -10.33 2.73 17.71
C GLY A 244 -10.56 4.16 17.21
N VAL A 245 -11.37 4.39 16.18
CA VAL A 245 -11.73 5.76 15.74
C VAL A 245 -12.53 6.49 16.82
N PHE A 246 -13.43 5.78 17.51
CA PHE A 246 -14.24 6.30 18.59
C PHE A 246 -13.98 5.54 19.89
N PRO A 247 -13.84 6.23 21.05
CA PRO A 247 -13.53 5.57 22.31
C PRO A 247 -14.60 4.55 22.70
N SER A 248 -14.18 3.31 22.95
CA SER A 248 -15.10 2.20 23.27
C SER A 248 -15.80 2.33 24.63
N ASN A 249 -15.22 3.12 25.55
CA ASN A 249 -15.77 3.42 26.87
C ASN A 249 -16.63 4.70 26.91
N HIS A 250 -16.94 5.32 25.78
CA HIS A 250 -17.81 6.49 25.69
C HIS A 250 -19.29 6.06 25.69
N ASP A 251 -20.16 6.82 26.35
CA ASP A 251 -21.61 6.52 26.49
C ASP A 251 -22.35 6.41 25.14
N LEU A 252 -21.86 7.08 24.11
CA LEU A 252 -22.39 7.01 22.74
C LEU A 252 -21.83 5.82 21.94
N SER A 253 -20.89 5.04 22.48
CA SER A 253 -20.30 3.91 21.76
C SER A 253 -21.22 2.70 21.75
N LEU A 254 -21.57 2.23 20.55
CA LEU A 254 -22.30 0.99 20.37
C LEU A 254 -21.37 -0.21 20.03
N GLY A 255 -20.05 0.06 19.91
CA GLY A 255 -19.08 -0.94 19.46
C GLY A 255 -19.19 -1.25 17.97
N MET A 256 -18.83 -2.48 17.59
CA MET A 256 -18.80 -2.93 16.19
C MET A 256 -20.14 -3.52 15.78
N LEU A 257 -20.57 -3.28 14.54
CA LEU A 257 -21.69 -3.96 13.89
C LEU A 257 -21.20 -5.21 13.13
N GLY A 258 -22.14 -5.96 12.59
CA GLY A 258 -21.90 -7.15 11.75
C GLY A 258 -22.05 -8.46 12.50
N MET A 259 -21.63 -9.57 11.87
CA MET A 259 -21.81 -10.93 12.39
C MET A 259 -21.15 -11.14 13.77
N HIS A 260 -20.02 -10.49 14.00
CA HIS A 260 -19.30 -10.56 15.29
C HIS A 260 -19.48 -9.28 16.13
N GLY A 261 -20.46 -8.44 15.76
CA GLY A 261 -20.76 -7.19 16.45
C GLY A 261 -21.73 -7.35 17.62
N THR A 262 -21.98 -6.25 18.30
CA THR A 262 -22.95 -6.22 19.42
C THR A 262 -24.39 -6.25 18.91
N VAL A 263 -25.29 -6.82 19.70
CA VAL A 263 -26.71 -6.89 19.35
C VAL A 263 -27.32 -5.48 19.18
N TYR A 264 -26.96 -4.55 20.05
CA TYR A 264 -27.48 -3.19 20.01
C TYR A 264 -26.91 -2.39 18.83
N ALA A 265 -25.64 -2.56 18.44
CA ALA A 265 -25.11 -1.98 17.23
C ALA A 265 -25.86 -2.46 15.98
N ASN A 266 -26.07 -3.77 15.86
CA ASN A 266 -26.82 -4.36 14.74
C ASN A 266 -28.30 -3.94 14.68
N LYS A 267 -28.92 -3.62 15.83
CA LYS A 267 -30.30 -3.14 15.87
C LYS A 267 -30.42 -1.62 15.63
N ALA A 268 -29.33 -0.88 15.77
CA ALA A 268 -29.33 0.56 15.58
C ALA A 268 -29.19 0.95 14.10
N VAL A 269 -28.58 0.07 13.29
CA VAL A 269 -28.41 0.23 11.83
C VAL A 269 -29.64 -0.33 11.10
#